data_b7323305f3cf9e03f1999d37e5f9e299
#
_entry.id   b7323305f3cf9e03f1999d37e5f9e299
#
_cell.length_a   1.000
_cell.length_b   1.000
_cell.length_c   1.000
_cell.angle_alpha   90.00
_cell.angle_beta   90.00
_cell.angle_gamma   90.00
#
_symmetry.space_group_name_H-M   'P 1'
#
loop_
_entity.id
_entity.type
_entity.pdbx_description
1 polymer ?
#
loop_
_entity_poly.entity_id
_entity_poly.type
_entity_poly.pdbx_seq_one_letter_code
_entity_poly.pdbx_strand_id
1 'polypeptide(L)'
;ELYGELVTLYGLADEAEITVTFDGKLIKRERFTLRGRHNRYRFALPKDYTDDYSWSPENPRLLYVDFALYKGGKRVDLAHTRIGMRKISVDEYGKICLNNRPYYQRLVLDQGYWQESGLTPPSAESLKRDIELAKAMGFNGARKHQKLEDPYYCYYAEELGFLTWCEMPSAYRFCAEEVTAITQEWQEIVRTGRNCTSNVCYVPLNESWGVREI
;
A
#
# COMPACT_ATOMS: atom_id res chain seq x y z
N GLU A 1 -14.58 5.94 0.84
CA GLU A 1 -15.14 4.90 -0.01
C GLU A 1 -14.06 3.89 -0.39
N LEU A 2 -14.40 2.62 -0.36
CA LEU A 2 -13.57 1.53 -0.85
C LEU A 2 -14.04 1.15 -2.26
N TYR A 3 -13.08 1.09 -3.18
CA TYR A 3 -13.32 0.58 -4.52
C TYR A 3 -12.59 -0.73 -4.68
N GLY A 4 -13.20 -1.67 -5.37
CA GLY A 4 -12.54 -2.91 -5.70
C GLY A 4 -13.02 -3.48 -7.03
N GLU A 5 -12.16 -4.28 -7.61
CA GLU A 5 -12.47 -5.12 -8.76
C GLU A 5 -12.21 -6.56 -8.36
N LEU A 6 -13.21 -7.40 -8.55
CA LEU A 6 -13.12 -8.83 -8.35
C LEU A 6 -13.14 -9.51 -9.70
N VAL A 7 -12.11 -10.26 -10.00
CA VAL A 7 -12.02 -11.10 -11.19
C VAL A 7 -12.26 -12.54 -10.78
N THR A 8 -13.40 -13.10 -11.20
CA THR A 8 -13.73 -14.50 -10.94
C THR A 8 -13.35 -15.39 -12.13
N LEU A 9 -12.77 -16.55 -11.85
CA LEU A 9 -12.47 -17.53 -12.86
C LEU A 9 -13.68 -18.45 -13.08
N TYR A 10 -14.26 -18.38 -14.29
CA TYR A 10 -15.23 -19.36 -14.84
C TYR A 10 -16.38 -19.80 -13.93
N GLY A 11 -17.18 -18.86 -13.45
CA GLY A 11 -18.45 -19.22 -12.77
C GLY A 11 -18.29 -20.06 -11.51
N LEU A 12 -17.12 -20.00 -10.85
CA LEU A 12 -16.86 -20.69 -9.58
C LEU A 12 -17.66 -20.11 -8.42
N ALA A 13 -18.14 -18.87 -8.55
CA ALA A 13 -18.99 -18.21 -7.56
C ALA A 13 -20.13 -17.46 -8.24
N ASP A 14 -21.25 -17.29 -7.55
CA ASP A 14 -22.43 -16.53 -7.96
C ASP A 14 -22.66 -15.27 -7.09
N GLU A 15 -22.11 -15.26 -5.88
CA GLU A 15 -22.17 -14.12 -4.97
C GLU A 15 -20.82 -13.85 -4.31
N ALA A 16 -20.58 -12.60 -3.94
CA ALA A 16 -19.49 -12.18 -3.07
C ALA A 16 -20.01 -11.41 -1.87
N GLU A 17 -19.36 -11.56 -0.74
CA GLU A 17 -19.61 -10.81 0.49
C GLU A 17 -18.35 -10.09 0.93
N ILE A 18 -18.48 -8.80 1.21
CA ILE A 18 -17.42 -7.99 1.80
C ILE A 18 -17.81 -7.71 3.25
N THR A 19 -16.90 -8.03 4.16
CA THR A 19 -17.04 -7.71 5.58
C THR A 19 -15.88 -6.83 6.01
N VAL A 20 -16.17 -5.68 6.61
CA VAL A 20 -15.17 -4.77 7.17
C VAL A 20 -15.30 -4.77 8.68
N THR A 21 -14.19 -5.00 9.36
CA THR A 21 -14.11 -4.97 10.83
C THR A 21 -12.99 -4.04 11.30
N PHE A 22 -13.13 -3.52 12.51
CA PHE A 22 -12.13 -2.76 13.24
C PHE A 22 -12.14 -3.20 14.71
N ASP A 23 -10.99 -3.53 15.27
CA ASP A 23 -10.87 -4.05 16.64
C ASP A 23 -11.88 -5.16 16.95
N GLY A 24 -12.08 -6.08 15.98
CA GLY A 24 -13.02 -7.19 16.08
C GLY A 24 -14.51 -6.79 15.97
N LYS A 25 -14.82 -5.52 15.86
CA LYS A 25 -16.21 -5.03 15.70
C LYS A 25 -16.57 -4.94 14.23
N LEU A 26 -17.76 -5.41 13.89
CA LEU A 26 -18.32 -5.28 12.55
C LEU A 26 -18.61 -3.81 12.25
N ILE A 27 -17.98 -3.28 11.20
CA ILE A 27 -18.23 -1.94 10.67
C ILE A 27 -19.29 -1.97 9.59
N LYS A 28 -19.12 -2.86 8.65
CA LYS A 28 -20.05 -3.04 7.53
C LYS A 28 -19.93 -4.43 6.93
N ARG A 29 -21.05 -4.93 6.45
CA ARG A 29 -21.15 -6.14 5.63
C ARG A 29 -22.08 -5.90 4.46
N GLU A 30 -21.68 -6.33 3.29
CA GLU A 30 -22.50 -6.23 2.07
C GLU A 30 -22.27 -7.46 1.20
N ARG A 31 -23.38 -8.01 0.69
CA ARG A 31 -23.38 -9.15 -0.23
C ARG A 31 -23.96 -8.71 -1.57
N PHE A 32 -23.36 -9.13 -2.65
CA PHE A 32 -23.77 -8.79 -4.00
C PHE A 32 -23.61 -9.96 -4.98
N THR A 33 -24.46 -9.97 -5.99
CA THR A 33 -24.44 -11.00 -7.05
C THR A 33 -23.31 -10.69 -8.03
N LEU A 34 -22.55 -11.71 -8.39
CA LEU A 34 -21.50 -11.64 -9.41
C LEU A 34 -22.13 -11.75 -10.81
N ARG A 35 -21.69 -10.86 -11.71
CA ARG A 35 -22.14 -10.82 -13.09
C ARG A 35 -20.96 -10.99 -14.03
N GLY A 36 -20.74 -12.23 -14.48
CA GLY A 36 -19.64 -12.56 -15.37
C GLY A 36 -18.27 -12.59 -14.66
N ARG A 37 -17.20 -12.45 -15.44
CA ARG A 37 -15.81 -12.59 -14.95
C ARG A 37 -15.31 -11.37 -14.20
N HIS A 38 -15.65 -10.17 -14.65
CA HIS A 38 -15.19 -8.92 -14.07
C HIS A 38 -16.33 -8.25 -13.32
N ASN A 39 -16.14 -8.05 -12.02
CA ASN A 39 -17.12 -7.40 -11.16
C ASN A 39 -16.46 -6.22 -10.45
N ARG A 40 -17.08 -5.05 -10.56
CA ARG A 40 -16.65 -3.86 -9.84
C ARG A 40 -17.62 -3.57 -8.73
N TYR A 41 -17.12 -3.26 -7.58
CA TYR A 41 -17.93 -2.86 -6.44
C TYR A 41 -17.44 -1.54 -5.87
N ARG A 42 -18.39 -0.82 -5.29
CA ARG A 42 -18.15 0.41 -4.55
C ARG A 42 -18.74 0.23 -3.17
N PHE A 43 -17.91 0.40 -2.17
CA PHE A 43 -18.29 0.16 -0.81
C PHE A 43 -18.08 1.44 0.01
N ALA A 44 -19.17 2.08 0.44
CA ALA A 44 -19.12 3.26 1.27
C ALA A 44 -19.09 2.86 2.74
N LEU A 45 -18.07 3.30 3.46
CA LEU A 45 -18.03 3.22 4.91
C LEU A 45 -19.02 4.24 5.50
N PRO A 46 -19.62 3.98 6.68
CA PRO A 46 -20.48 4.94 7.37
C PRO A 46 -19.77 6.29 7.56
N LYS A 47 -20.52 7.39 7.49
CA LYS A 47 -19.96 8.76 7.55
C LYS A 47 -19.30 9.11 8.88
N ASP A 48 -19.69 8.45 9.96
CA ASP A 48 -19.23 8.70 11.31
C ASP A 48 -17.83 8.14 11.61
N TYR A 49 -17.18 7.56 10.60
CA TYR A 49 -15.91 6.83 10.73
C TYR A 49 -14.67 7.62 10.26
N THR A 50 -14.75 8.91 10.03
CA THR A 50 -13.67 9.61 9.31
C THR A 50 -12.44 9.92 10.16
N ASP A 51 -12.58 10.32 11.42
CA ASP A 51 -11.44 10.75 12.22
C ASP A 51 -10.91 9.66 13.17
N ASP A 52 -11.79 8.82 13.74
CA ASP A 52 -11.41 7.78 14.68
C ASP A 52 -10.68 6.59 14.06
N TYR A 53 -10.78 6.43 12.73
CA TYR A 53 -10.18 5.32 11.97
C TYR A 53 -9.03 5.75 11.06
N SER A 54 -8.60 7.01 11.16
CA SER A 54 -7.48 7.50 10.37
C SER A 54 -6.18 6.87 10.81
N TRP A 55 -5.46 6.31 9.85
CA TRP A 55 -4.12 5.77 10.05
C TRP A 55 -3.09 6.90 10.10
N SER A 56 -2.16 6.83 11.04
CA SER A 56 -0.95 7.65 11.09
C SER A 56 0.19 6.86 11.74
N PRO A 57 1.45 7.32 11.64
CA PRO A 57 2.56 6.68 12.34
C PRO A 57 2.39 6.58 13.85
N GLU A 58 1.73 7.54 14.47
CA GLU A 58 1.45 7.56 15.92
C GLU A 58 0.23 6.73 16.29
N ASN A 59 -0.64 6.46 15.31
CA ASN A 59 -1.88 5.74 15.52
C ASN A 59 -2.18 4.84 14.30
N PRO A 60 -1.48 3.70 14.14
CA PRO A 60 -1.54 2.86 12.96
C PRO A 60 -2.80 1.99 12.92
N ARG A 61 -3.95 2.63 12.82
CA ARG A 61 -5.27 1.97 12.78
C ARG A 61 -5.51 1.33 11.42
N LEU A 62 -5.85 0.05 11.41
CA LEU A 62 -6.12 -0.73 10.21
C LEU A 62 -7.53 -1.32 10.28
N LEU A 63 -8.26 -1.20 9.19
CA LEU A 63 -9.50 -1.92 8.96
C LEU A 63 -9.16 -3.27 8.34
N TYR A 64 -9.79 -4.33 8.82
CA TYR A 64 -9.67 -5.68 8.26
C TYR A 64 -10.84 -5.93 7.33
N VAL A 65 -10.54 -6.47 6.16
CA VAL A 65 -11.52 -6.68 5.09
C VAL A 65 -11.48 -8.13 4.65
N ASP A 66 -12.60 -8.81 4.81
CA ASP A 66 -12.81 -10.17 4.33
C ASP A 66 -13.61 -10.15 3.03
N PHE A 67 -13.15 -10.92 2.05
CA PHE A 67 -13.84 -11.19 0.81
C PHE A 67 -14.22 -12.66 0.76
N ALA A 68 -15.47 -12.96 0.92
CA ALA A 68 -15.99 -14.32 0.82
C ALA A 68 -16.72 -14.53 -0.51
N LEU A 69 -16.44 -15.64 -1.18
CA LEU A 69 -17.15 -16.07 -2.39
C LEU A 69 -18.10 -17.21 -2.08
N TYR A 70 -19.29 -17.17 -2.69
CA TYR A 70 -20.32 -18.16 -2.49
C TYR A 70 -20.78 -18.78 -3.82
N LYS A 71 -21.15 -20.06 -3.77
CA LYS A 71 -21.78 -20.80 -4.86
C LYS A 71 -22.97 -21.58 -4.31
N GLY A 72 -24.18 -21.31 -4.83
CA GLY A 72 -25.38 -21.94 -4.33
C GLY A 72 -25.56 -21.78 -2.80
N GLY A 73 -25.25 -20.60 -2.27
CA GLY A 73 -25.35 -20.29 -0.85
C GLY A 73 -24.22 -20.85 0.04
N LYS A 74 -23.31 -21.67 -0.49
CA LYS A 74 -22.14 -22.19 0.25
C LYS A 74 -20.90 -21.36 -0.02
N ARG A 75 -20.15 -21.01 1.03
CA ARG A 75 -18.87 -20.33 0.88
C ARG A 75 -17.85 -21.25 0.21
N VAL A 76 -17.27 -20.81 -0.90
CA VAL A 76 -16.31 -21.56 -1.71
C VAL A 76 -14.89 -20.99 -1.63
N ASP A 77 -14.74 -19.71 -1.25
CA ASP A 77 -13.44 -19.08 -1.09
C ASP A 77 -13.51 -17.94 -0.07
N LEU A 78 -12.34 -17.59 0.49
CA LEU A 78 -12.19 -16.49 1.45
C LEU A 78 -10.80 -15.90 1.34
N ALA A 79 -10.74 -14.59 1.09
CA ALA A 79 -9.52 -13.82 1.10
C ALA A 79 -9.58 -12.74 2.19
N HIS A 80 -8.45 -12.51 2.83
CA HIS A 80 -8.30 -11.49 3.87
C HIS A 80 -7.35 -10.39 3.38
N THR A 81 -7.70 -9.16 3.67
CA THR A 81 -6.80 -8.02 3.49
C THR A 81 -7.02 -6.99 4.60
N ARG A 82 -6.19 -5.96 4.61
CA ARG A 82 -6.34 -4.84 5.53
C ARG A 82 -6.05 -3.53 4.80
N ILE A 83 -6.58 -2.46 5.31
CA ILE A 83 -6.43 -1.12 4.75
C ILE A 83 -6.33 -0.10 5.87
N GLY A 84 -5.49 0.89 5.71
CA GLY A 84 -5.48 2.08 6.53
C GLY A 84 -6.12 3.25 5.78
N MET A 85 -6.90 4.04 6.48
CA MET A 85 -7.50 5.24 5.91
C MET A 85 -6.61 6.45 6.22
N ARG A 86 -6.03 7.05 5.20
CA ARG A 86 -5.21 8.26 5.35
C ARG A 86 -5.37 9.18 4.16
N LYS A 87 -5.06 10.45 4.35
CA LYS A 87 -5.00 11.45 3.28
C LYS A 87 -3.62 12.14 3.31
N ILE A 88 -2.96 12.17 2.16
CA ILE A 88 -1.78 13.01 1.93
C ILE A 88 -2.21 14.18 1.06
N SER A 89 -1.77 15.38 1.43
CA SER A 89 -2.03 16.61 0.69
C SER A 89 -0.90 17.62 0.91
N VAL A 90 -0.90 18.65 0.10
CA VAL A 90 -0.06 19.84 0.31
C VAL A 90 -1.00 21.00 0.62
N ASP A 91 -0.70 21.78 1.64
CA ASP A 91 -1.50 22.97 2.00
C ASP A 91 -1.14 24.20 1.13
N GLU A 92 -1.84 25.28 1.34
CA GLU A 92 -1.61 26.56 0.63
C GLU A 92 -0.23 27.18 0.86
N TYR A 93 0.49 26.75 1.89
CA TYR A 93 1.85 27.18 2.22
C TYR A 93 2.93 26.20 1.72
N GLY A 94 2.56 25.18 0.94
CA GLY A 94 3.47 24.16 0.42
C GLY A 94 3.89 23.11 1.45
N LYS A 95 3.22 23.01 2.62
CA LYS A 95 3.54 22.01 3.64
C LYS A 95 2.84 20.69 3.35
N ILE A 96 3.58 19.60 3.49
CA ILE A 96 2.99 18.25 3.41
C ILE A 96 2.11 18.03 4.63
N CYS A 97 0.89 17.57 4.37
CA CYS A 97 -0.11 17.25 5.38
C CYS A 97 -0.46 15.77 5.37
N LEU A 98 -0.58 15.19 6.55
CA LEU A 98 -1.19 13.88 6.79
C LEU A 98 -2.52 14.11 7.51
N ASN A 99 -3.61 13.56 6.97
CA ASN A 99 -4.96 13.70 7.51
C ASN A 99 -5.35 15.18 7.77
N ASN A 100 -5.06 16.04 6.78
CA ASN A 100 -5.31 17.50 6.79
C ASN A 100 -4.51 18.31 7.83
N ARG A 101 -3.50 17.74 8.45
CA ARG A 101 -2.62 18.43 9.41
C ARG A 101 -1.19 18.44 8.90
N PRO A 102 -0.47 19.58 8.97
CA PRO A 102 0.95 19.61 8.60
C PRO A 102 1.72 18.52 9.35
N TYR A 103 2.50 17.73 8.61
CA TYR A 103 3.20 16.59 9.15
C TYR A 103 4.66 16.58 8.73
N TYR A 104 5.57 16.66 9.71
CA TYR A 104 6.99 16.63 9.45
C TYR A 104 7.50 15.20 9.30
N GLN A 105 7.98 14.88 8.11
CA GLN A 105 8.50 13.56 7.77
C GLN A 105 10.00 13.48 8.08
N ARG A 106 10.35 12.72 9.11
CA ARG A 106 11.73 12.39 9.49
C ARG A 106 12.08 11.04 8.89
N LEU A 107 12.53 11.06 7.63
CA LEU A 107 12.81 9.83 6.89
C LEU A 107 14.29 9.48 6.94
N VAL A 108 14.59 8.20 7.08
CA VAL A 108 15.92 7.65 6.79
C VAL A 108 15.98 7.25 5.31
N LEU A 109 17.14 7.47 4.67
CA LEU A 109 17.42 6.89 3.36
C LEU A 109 17.81 5.43 3.56
N ASP A 110 17.12 4.52 2.88
CA ASP A 110 17.28 3.09 3.01
C ASP A 110 17.37 2.42 1.63
N GLN A 111 18.53 1.84 1.33
CA GLN A 111 18.79 1.14 0.08
C GLN A 111 18.39 -0.34 0.14
N GLY A 112 18.09 -0.87 1.31
CA GLY A 112 17.66 -2.26 1.51
C GLY A 112 18.72 -3.28 1.17
N TYR A 113 20.00 -3.01 1.53
CA TYR A 113 21.10 -3.98 1.41
C TYR A 113 21.27 -4.77 2.70
N TRP A 114 21.48 -6.06 2.53
CA TRP A 114 21.68 -7.01 3.62
C TRP A 114 23.05 -7.68 3.49
N GLN A 115 23.76 -7.82 4.61
CA GLN A 115 25.10 -8.37 4.60
C GLN A 115 25.14 -9.81 4.06
N GLU A 116 24.16 -10.62 4.42
CA GLU A 116 24.14 -12.04 4.07
C GLU A 116 23.53 -12.32 2.69
N SER A 117 22.64 -11.47 2.20
CA SER A 117 21.75 -11.79 1.06
C SER A 117 21.65 -10.70 -0.01
N GLY A 118 22.44 -9.63 0.10
CA GLY A 118 22.44 -8.54 -0.88
C GLY A 118 21.12 -7.74 -0.87
N LEU A 119 20.40 -7.72 -1.97
CA LEU A 119 19.15 -6.95 -2.10
C LEU A 119 17.90 -7.69 -1.57
N THR A 120 18.00 -8.98 -1.29
CA THR A 120 16.88 -9.77 -0.79
C THR A 120 16.91 -9.77 0.75
N PRO A 121 15.80 -9.42 1.43
CA PRO A 121 15.78 -9.50 2.89
C PRO A 121 15.96 -10.96 3.35
N PRO A 122 16.74 -11.21 4.42
CA PRO A 122 16.96 -12.57 4.93
C PRO A 122 15.67 -13.24 5.41
N SER A 123 14.75 -12.46 5.95
CA SER A 123 13.42 -12.91 6.38
C SER A 123 12.43 -11.74 6.46
N ALA A 124 11.15 -12.03 6.60
CA ALA A 124 10.14 -11.02 6.86
C ALA A 124 10.38 -10.30 8.20
N GLU A 125 10.84 -11.03 9.22
CA GLU A 125 11.18 -10.48 10.55
C GLU A 125 12.34 -9.50 10.49
N SER A 126 13.28 -9.69 9.57
CA SER A 126 14.38 -8.75 9.35
C SER A 126 13.86 -7.39 8.90
N LEU A 127 12.89 -7.36 8.00
CA LEU A 127 12.22 -6.12 7.56
C LEU A 127 11.49 -5.43 8.72
N LYS A 128 10.80 -6.21 9.54
CA LYS A 128 10.15 -5.69 10.75
C LYS A 128 11.17 -5.04 11.69
N ARG A 129 12.27 -5.75 11.92
CA ARG A 129 13.35 -5.29 12.81
C ARG A 129 13.98 -3.99 12.33
N ASP A 130 14.20 -3.84 11.03
CA ASP A 130 14.72 -2.60 10.43
C ASP A 130 13.80 -1.41 10.72
N ILE A 131 12.50 -1.57 10.53
CA ILE A 131 11.51 -0.54 10.85
C ILE A 131 11.54 -0.20 12.34
N GLU A 132 11.58 -1.19 13.23
CA GLU A 132 11.65 -0.99 14.69
C GLU A 132 12.90 -0.21 15.08
N LEU A 133 14.06 -0.53 14.51
CA LEU A 133 15.33 0.16 14.76
C LEU A 133 15.27 1.61 14.27
N ALA A 134 14.77 1.87 13.07
CA ALA A 134 14.60 3.22 12.55
C ALA A 134 13.67 4.05 13.42
N LYS A 135 12.55 3.47 13.89
CA LYS A 135 11.64 4.14 14.85
C LYS A 135 12.31 4.42 16.18
N ALA A 136 13.09 3.50 16.71
CA ALA A 136 13.84 3.68 17.97
C ALA A 136 14.86 4.83 17.87
N MET A 137 15.39 5.10 16.67
CA MET A 137 16.26 6.25 16.37
C MET A 137 15.49 7.58 16.17
N GLY A 138 14.15 7.55 16.21
CA GLY A 138 13.30 8.74 16.07
C GLY A 138 12.83 9.04 14.65
N PHE A 139 13.08 8.18 13.68
CA PHE A 139 12.51 8.30 12.34
C PHE A 139 11.04 7.87 12.35
N ASN A 140 10.23 8.52 11.51
CA ASN A 140 8.83 8.16 11.30
C ASN A 140 8.55 7.58 9.90
N GLY A 141 9.61 7.32 9.12
CA GLY A 141 9.52 6.71 7.81
C GLY A 141 10.89 6.51 7.15
N ALA A 142 10.87 5.94 5.96
CA ALA A 142 12.04 5.73 5.11
C ALA A 142 11.74 6.11 3.65
N ARG A 143 12.75 6.63 2.96
CA ARG A 143 12.81 6.65 1.51
C ARG A 143 13.54 5.39 1.07
N LYS A 144 12.81 4.46 0.45
CA LYS A 144 13.40 3.24 -0.13
C LYS A 144 14.08 3.63 -1.44
N HIS A 145 15.39 3.84 -1.34
CA HIS A 145 16.19 4.42 -2.43
C HIS A 145 16.37 3.41 -3.57
N GLN A 146 15.81 3.74 -4.72
CA GLN A 146 15.89 2.95 -5.95
C GLN A 146 15.49 1.47 -5.76
N LYS A 147 14.49 1.22 -4.92
CA LYS A 147 14.06 -0.14 -4.61
C LYS A 147 12.55 -0.20 -4.38
N LEU A 148 11.88 -1.10 -5.08
CA LEU A 148 10.60 -1.62 -4.64
C LEU A 148 10.88 -2.72 -3.61
N GLU A 149 10.48 -2.47 -2.37
CA GLU A 149 10.75 -3.43 -1.29
C GLU A 149 9.76 -4.61 -1.31
N ASP A 150 10.14 -5.68 -0.65
CA ASP A 150 9.30 -6.85 -0.45
C ASP A 150 7.93 -6.45 0.14
N PRO A 151 6.82 -7.09 -0.25
CA PRO A 151 5.48 -6.80 0.28
C PRO A 151 5.36 -6.84 1.80
N TYR A 152 6.17 -7.65 2.49
CA TYR A 152 6.23 -7.68 3.95
C TYR A 152 6.73 -6.37 4.56
N TYR A 153 7.53 -5.59 3.83
CA TYR A 153 7.91 -4.26 4.30
C TYR A 153 6.69 -3.34 4.45
N CYS A 154 5.86 -3.27 3.41
CA CYS A 154 4.59 -2.53 3.47
C CYS A 154 3.71 -3.05 4.62
N TYR A 155 3.60 -4.38 4.74
CA TYR A 155 2.84 -5.02 5.81
C TYR A 155 3.27 -4.52 7.19
N TYR A 156 4.55 -4.56 7.51
CA TYR A 156 5.04 -4.10 8.81
C TYR A 156 5.06 -2.58 8.96
N ALA A 157 5.31 -1.84 7.89
CA ALA A 157 5.24 -0.37 7.92
C ALA A 157 3.83 0.14 8.25
N GLU A 158 2.80 -0.52 7.72
CA GLU A 158 1.41 -0.24 8.06
C GLU A 158 1.09 -0.57 9.52
N GLU A 159 1.54 -1.73 9.99
CA GLU A 159 1.25 -2.23 11.34
C GLU A 159 1.98 -1.44 12.42
N LEU A 160 3.23 -1.09 12.17
CA LEU A 160 4.08 -0.37 13.10
C LEU A 160 3.91 1.16 13.01
N GLY A 161 3.20 1.67 12.01
CA GLY A 161 3.07 3.10 11.77
C GLY A 161 4.40 3.71 11.31
N PHE A 162 4.78 3.47 10.05
CA PHE A 162 6.02 3.95 9.47
C PHE A 162 5.78 4.39 8.02
N LEU A 163 6.11 5.64 7.68
CA LEU A 163 5.90 6.17 6.34
C LEU A 163 6.90 5.59 5.34
N THR A 164 6.48 5.39 4.12
CA THR A 164 7.33 4.90 3.04
C THR A 164 7.26 5.83 1.83
N TRP A 165 8.41 6.19 1.28
CA TRP A 165 8.55 6.70 -0.07
C TRP A 165 9.02 5.56 -0.96
N CYS A 166 8.20 5.20 -1.93
CA CYS A 166 8.49 4.13 -2.89
C CYS A 166 9.19 4.74 -4.11
N GLU A 167 10.37 4.25 -4.42
CA GLU A 167 11.20 4.82 -5.49
C GLU A 167 11.50 3.78 -6.56
N MET A 168 11.40 4.23 -7.82
CA MET A 168 11.74 3.43 -8.98
C MET A 168 13.24 3.19 -9.06
N PRO A 169 13.71 1.94 -9.27
CA PRO A 169 15.08 1.68 -9.68
C PRO A 169 15.38 2.38 -11.02
N SER A 170 16.48 3.12 -11.08
CA SER A 170 16.85 3.88 -12.28
C SER A 170 17.54 3.01 -13.31
N ALA A 171 17.34 3.33 -14.61
CA ALA A 171 18.17 2.80 -15.69
C ALA A 171 19.54 3.50 -15.71
N TYR A 172 20.57 2.77 -16.13
CA TYR A 172 21.93 3.34 -16.26
C TYR A 172 22.22 3.93 -17.65
N ARG A 173 21.39 3.63 -18.62
CA ARG A 173 21.52 4.13 -19.99
C ARG A 173 20.25 4.80 -20.44
N PHE A 174 20.39 5.80 -21.29
CA PHE A 174 19.27 6.43 -21.98
C PHE A 174 19.16 5.86 -23.40
N CYS A 175 18.17 5.00 -23.61
CA CYS A 175 17.79 4.48 -24.92
C CYS A 175 16.28 4.14 -24.91
N ALA A 176 15.71 3.95 -26.07
CA ALA A 176 14.27 3.72 -26.21
C ALA A 176 13.77 2.49 -25.44
N GLU A 177 14.58 1.44 -25.40
CA GLU A 177 14.29 0.20 -24.67
C GLU A 177 14.20 0.46 -23.16
N GLU A 178 15.16 1.17 -22.58
CA GLU A 178 15.19 1.51 -21.16
C GLU A 178 14.04 2.43 -20.77
N VAL A 179 13.73 3.44 -21.59
CA VAL A 179 12.56 4.32 -21.36
C VAL A 179 11.27 3.52 -21.36
N THR A 180 11.12 2.57 -22.28
CA THR A 180 9.94 1.70 -22.34
C THR A 180 9.85 0.82 -21.10
N ALA A 181 10.96 0.17 -20.72
CA ALA A 181 11.02 -0.70 -19.55
C ALA A 181 10.66 0.06 -18.26
N ILE A 182 11.32 1.19 -17.99
CA ILE A 182 11.04 2.03 -16.81
C ILE A 182 9.57 2.45 -16.77
N THR A 183 9.01 2.87 -17.91
CA THR A 183 7.62 3.33 -17.96
C THR A 183 6.66 2.20 -17.62
N GLN A 184 6.87 1.01 -18.16
CA GLN A 184 6.01 -0.14 -17.90
C GLN A 184 6.14 -0.63 -16.46
N GLU A 185 7.35 -0.78 -15.95
CA GLU A 185 7.60 -1.20 -14.57
C GLU A 185 7.06 -0.19 -13.56
N TRP A 186 7.23 1.11 -13.82
CA TRP A 186 6.70 2.15 -12.94
C TRP A 186 5.18 2.12 -12.84
N GLN A 187 4.48 1.93 -13.95
CA GLN A 187 3.03 1.78 -13.93
C GLN A 187 2.61 0.57 -13.09
N GLU A 188 3.33 -0.53 -13.18
CA GLU A 188 3.05 -1.74 -12.40
C GLU A 188 3.34 -1.53 -10.90
N ILE A 189 4.44 -0.87 -10.56
CA ILE A 189 4.81 -0.51 -9.19
C ILE A 189 3.70 0.36 -8.55
N VAL A 190 3.25 1.40 -9.26
CA VAL A 190 2.16 2.26 -8.77
C VAL A 190 0.85 1.47 -8.65
N ARG A 191 0.54 0.63 -9.63
CA ARG A 191 -0.67 -0.20 -9.62
C ARG A 191 -0.71 -1.16 -8.44
N THR A 192 0.39 -1.83 -8.14
CA THR A 192 0.48 -2.81 -7.03
C THR A 192 0.62 -2.12 -5.68
N GLY A 193 1.41 -1.05 -5.60
CA GLY A 193 1.70 -0.33 -4.36
C GLY A 193 0.61 0.62 -3.87
N ARG A 194 -0.40 0.94 -4.70
CA ARG A 194 -1.43 1.93 -4.36
C ARG A 194 -2.28 1.59 -3.14
N ASN A 195 -2.36 0.31 -2.77
CA ASN A 195 -3.10 -0.15 -1.60
C ASN A 195 -2.24 -0.16 -0.32
N CYS A 196 -0.94 0.08 -0.44
CA CYS A 196 -0.04 0.20 0.69
C CYS A 196 -0.31 1.53 1.42
N THR A 197 -0.90 1.46 2.59
CA THR A 197 -1.27 2.64 3.38
C THR A 197 -0.06 3.46 3.80
N SER A 198 1.04 2.80 4.15
CA SER A 198 2.28 3.44 4.56
C SER A 198 2.97 4.21 3.42
N ASN A 199 2.66 3.87 2.17
CA ASN A 199 3.27 4.47 0.99
C ASN A 199 2.66 5.85 0.71
N VAL A 200 3.36 6.91 1.03
CA VAL A 200 2.86 8.29 0.98
C VAL A 200 3.48 9.14 -0.13
N CYS A 201 4.49 8.62 -0.79
CA CYS A 201 5.15 9.26 -1.92
C CYS A 201 5.66 8.24 -2.92
N TYR A 202 5.54 8.58 -4.21
CA TYR A 202 6.07 7.81 -5.32
C TYR A 202 7.14 8.65 -6.02
N VAL A 203 8.37 8.14 -6.05
CA VAL A 203 9.53 8.81 -6.65
C VAL A 203 9.91 8.10 -7.94
N PRO A 204 9.59 8.67 -9.11
CA PRO A 204 9.81 7.99 -10.39
C PRO A 204 11.27 7.96 -10.82
N LEU A 205 12.08 8.91 -10.37
CA LEU A 205 13.46 9.06 -10.80
C LEU A 205 14.33 9.53 -9.63
N ASN A 206 15.49 8.93 -9.46
CA ASN A 206 16.54 9.42 -8.60
C ASN A 206 17.63 10.09 -9.46
N GLU A 207 17.94 11.37 -9.21
CA GLU A 207 19.00 12.12 -9.86
C GLU A 207 18.96 12.07 -11.40
N SER A 208 17.80 11.81 -11.98
CA SER A 208 17.58 11.71 -13.44
C SER A 208 18.47 10.67 -14.15
N TRP A 209 18.92 9.64 -13.43
CA TRP A 209 19.70 8.55 -14.02
C TRP A 209 18.96 7.87 -15.17
N GLY A 210 19.62 7.75 -16.31
CA GLY A 210 19.04 7.12 -17.51
C GLY A 210 18.02 7.99 -18.28
N VAL A 211 17.76 9.23 -17.84
CA VAL A 211 16.88 10.19 -18.53
C VAL A 211 17.61 11.49 -18.74
N ARG A 212 17.86 11.85 -20.01
CA ARG A 212 18.67 13.04 -20.32
C ARG A 212 17.88 14.31 -20.52
N GLU A 213 16.68 14.26 -20.97
CA GLU A 213 15.87 15.44 -21.31
C GLU A 213 14.54 15.34 -20.57
N ILE A 214 14.47 15.98 -19.42
CA ILE A 214 13.26 16.16 -18.63
C ILE A 214 12.76 17.59 -18.80
#